data_e889198b86812623dd99492a2b0bc282
#
_entry.id   e889198b86812623dd99492a2b0bc282
#
_cell.length_a   1.000
_cell.length_b   1.000
_cell.length_c   1.000
_cell.angle_alpha   90.00
_cell.angle_beta   90.00
_cell.angle_gamma   90.00
#
_symmetry.space_group_name_H-M   'P 1'
#
loop_
_entity.id
_entity.type
_entity.pdbx_description
1 polymer ?
#
loop_
_entity_poly.entity_id
_entity_poly.type
_entity_poly.pdbx_seq_one_letter_code
_entity_poly.pdbx_strand_id
1 'polypeptide(L)'
;MARNTRKKRIIIKDSKKFKKSVFILLFIIILCILIYNSKTIINLIKNNSNNVSIPVSEEDSTTLDNQNINTKKEQKDITFNMSVIGDIMCHNTQYTDAYNSNTDTYDFSYVFKDIKAKIKTADIAVGNLETTFAGKSVGYSSYPTFNTPESLADNLKDLGLDVLTTANNHSLDKGYKGI
;
A
#
# COMPACT_ATOMS: atom_id res chain seq x y z
N MET A 1 16.85 7.61 -63.39
CA MET A 1 16.05 7.10 -62.25
C MET A 1 16.68 7.31 -60.85
N ALA A 2 17.94 7.64 -60.72
CA ALA A 2 18.60 7.75 -59.39
C ALA A 2 18.28 9.05 -58.59
N ARG A 3 17.83 10.16 -59.21
CA ARG A 3 17.55 11.43 -58.54
C ARG A 3 16.29 11.41 -57.68
N ASN A 4 15.31 10.54 -57.98
CA ASN A 4 13.99 10.53 -57.30
C ASN A 4 14.04 9.77 -55.95
N THR A 5 14.95 8.83 -55.81
CA THR A 5 15.10 8.05 -54.55
C THR A 5 15.81 8.82 -53.44
N ARG A 6 16.72 9.77 -53.79
CA ARG A 6 17.38 10.62 -52.78
C ARG A 6 16.44 11.63 -52.14
N LYS A 7 15.54 12.27 -52.91
CA LYS A 7 14.53 13.20 -52.35
C LYS A 7 13.57 12.50 -51.41
N LYS A 8 13.07 11.29 -51.74
CA LYS A 8 12.19 10.52 -50.84
C LYS A 8 12.86 10.14 -49.51
N ARG A 9 14.15 9.78 -49.52
CA ARG A 9 14.86 9.45 -48.28
C ARG A 9 15.05 10.67 -47.34
N ILE A 10 15.32 11.84 -47.89
CA ILE A 10 15.47 13.05 -47.11
C ILE A 10 14.14 13.45 -46.44
N ILE A 11 13.03 13.42 -47.15
CA ILE A 11 11.68 13.75 -46.63
C ILE A 11 11.28 12.76 -45.51
N ILE A 12 11.58 11.47 -45.65
CA ILE A 12 11.27 10.47 -44.60
C ILE A 12 12.12 10.69 -43.36
N LYS A 13 13.39 11.08 -43.52
CA LYS A 13 14.27 11.33 -42.39
C LYS A 13 13.85 12.58 -41.58
N ASP A 14 13.43 13.63 -42.26
CA ASP A 14 12.94 14.86 -41.62
C ASP A 14 11.57 14.63 -40.94
N SER A 15 10.69 13.85 -41.53
CA SER A 15 9.40 13.48 -40.92
C SER A 15 9.60 12.68 -39.63
N LYS A 16 10.56 11.76 -39.56
CA LYS A 16 10.88 11.01 -38.32
C LYS A 16 11.44 11.89 -37.22
N LYS A 17 12.34 12.82 -37.57
CA LYS A 17 12.88 13.80 -36.61
C LYS A 17 11.76 14.72 -36.10
N PHE A 18 10.89 15.21 -36.96
CA PHE A 18 9.75 16.05 -36.60
C PHE A 18 8.81 15.32 -35.65
N LYS A 19 8.40 14.08 -35.96
CA LYS A 19 7.55 13.26 -35.07
C LYS A 19 8.18 13.05 -33.71
N LYS A 20 9.49 12.78 -33.64
CA LYS A 20 10.22 12.62 -32.38
C LYS A 20 10.24 13.92 -31.55
N SER A 21 10.41 15.06 -32.21
CA SER A 21 10.39 16.36 -31.55
C SER A 21 9.02 16.71 -30.97
N VAL A 22 7.96 16.42 -31.72
CA VAL A 22 6.57 16.61 -31.26
C VAL A 22 6.25 15.70 -30.07
N PHE A 23 6.75 14.47 -30.07
CA PHE A 23 6.54 13.53 -28.97
C PHE A 23 7.23 14.01 -27.68
N ILE A 24 8.45 14.54 -27.78
CA ILE A 24 9.19 15.12 -26.66
C ILE A 24 8.45 16.34 -26.10
N LEU A 25 7.95 17.21 -26.97
CA LEU A 25 7.20 18.37 -26.55
C LEU A 25 5.91 18.01 -25.80
N LEU A 26 5.15 17.05 -26.31
CA LEU A 26 3.95 16.53 -25.65
C LEU A 26 4.27 15.91 -24.29
N PHE A 27 5.37 15.16 -24.19
CA PHE A 27 5.80 14.57 -22.92
C PHE A 27 6.14 15.65 -21.88
N ILE A 28 6.83 16.73 -22.29
CA ILE A 28 7.14 17.87 -21.42
C ILE A 28 5.86 18.57 -20.94
N ILE A 29 4.89 18.77 -21.83
CA ILE A 29 3.61 19.39 -21.49
C ILE A 29 2.86 18.54 -20.46
N ILE A 30 2.78 17.21 -20.64
CA ILE A 30 2.14 16.31 -19.71
C ILE A 30 2.85 16.36 -18.35
N LEU A 31 4.18 16.36 -18.33
CA LEU A 31 4.96 16.45 -17.10
C LEU A 31 4.68 17.77 -16.35
N CYS A 32 4.60 18.89 -17.06
CA CYS A 32 4.25 20.18 -16.48
C CYS A 32 2.84 20.19 -15.88
N ILE A 33 1.86 19.55 -16.54
CA ILE A 33 0.48 19.43 -16.03
C ILE A 33 0.46 18.58 -14.76
N LEU A 34 1.21 17.48 -14.71
CA LEU A 34 1.31 16.63 -13.53
C LEU A 34 1.93 17.37 -12.33
N ILE A 35 3.00 18.15 -12.57
CA ILE A 35 3.64 18.96 -11.53
C ILE A 35 2.69 20.07 -11.03
N TYR A 36 1.96 20.71 -11.92
CA TYR A 36 0.99 21.75 -11.56
C TYR A 36 -0.15 21.18 -10.70
N ASN A 37 -0.72 20.04 -11.12
CA ASN A 37 -1.79 19.37 -10.37
C ASN A 37 -1.33 18.89 -9.01
N SER A 38 -0.09 18.36 -8.88
CA SER A 38 0.46 17.94 -7.60
C SER A 38 0.57 19.09 -6.60
N LYS A 39 1.01 20.27 -7.03
CA LYS A 39 1.07 21.47 -6.18
C LYS A 39 -0.32 21.93 -5.72
N THR A 40 -1.31 21.83 -6.60
CA THR A 40 -2.70 22.18 -6.27
C THR A 40 -3.28 21.22 -5.23
N ILE A 41 -3.03 19.91 -5.37
CA ILE A 41 -3.46 18.89 -4.40
C ILE A 41 -2.78 19.11 -3.04
N ILE A 42 -1.47 19.37 -3.01
CA ILE A 42 -0.73 19.65 -1.77
C ILE A 42 -1.29 20.89 -1.07
N ASN A 43 -1.62 21.95 -1.80
CA ASN A 43 -2.22 23.15 -1.23
C ASN A 43 -3.63 22.90 -0.68
N LEU A 44 -4.44 22.08 -1.35
CA LEU A 44 -5.77 21.67 -0.86
C LEU A 44 -5.67 20.85 0.42
N ILE A 45 -4.72 19.91 0.52
CA ILE A 45 -4.47 19.12 1.72
C ILE A 45 -4.01 20.02 2.87
N LYS A 46 -3.12 20.95 2.61
CA LYS A 46 -2.59 21.89 3.62
C LYS A 46 -3.66 22.85 4.14
N ASN A 47 -4.58 23.30 3.29
CA ASN A 47 -5.69 24.14 3.71
C ASN A 47 -6.77 23.37 4.48
N ASN A 48 -6.95 22.09 4.20
CA ASN A 48 -7.94 21.26 4.88
C ASN A 48 -7.46 20.80 6.27
N SER A 49 -6.14 20.66 6.49
CA SER A 49 -5.58 20.29 7.79
C SER A 49 -5.71 21.39 8.85
N ASN A 50 -5.96 22.64 8.44
CA ASN A 50 -6.13 23.76 9.37
C ASN A 50 -7.59 23.95 9.85
N ASN A 51 -8.55 23.14 9.34
CA ASN A 51 -9.98 23.30 9.63
C ASN A 51 -10.64 22.09 10.28
N VAL A 52 -9.89 21.12 10.78
CA VAL A 52 -10.45 20.02 11.57
C VAL A 52 -10.44 20.42 13.04
N SER A 53 -11.40 21.26 13.43
CA SER A 53 -11.89 21.32 14.79
C SER A 53 -12.96 20.26 14.96
N ILE A 54 -12.69 19.23 15.75
CA ILE A 54 -13.70 18.23 16.15
C ILE A 54 -14.68 18.94 17.06
N PRO A 55 -15.98 19.02 16.75
CA PRO A 55 -16.96 19.56 17.68
C PRO A 55 -17.10 18.59 18.85
N VAL A 56 -16.66 19.01 20.01
CA VAL A 56 -17.06 18.39 21.27
C VAL A 56 -18.50 18.82 21.52
N SER A 57 -19.44 17.87 21.49
CA SER A 57 -20.82 18.11 21.89
C SER A 57 -20.85 18.49 23.37
N GLU A 58 -21.15 19.74 23.64
CA GLU A 58 -21.54 20.20 24.99
C GLU A 58 -22.96 19.73 25.23
N GLU A 59 -23.16 18.78 26.12
CA GLU A 59 -24.44 18.53 26.74
C GLU A 59 -24.69 19.53 27.85
N ASP A 60 -25.82 20.16 27.71
CA ASP A 60 -26.57 21.06 28.58
C ASP A 60 -26.37 20.79 30.08
N SER A 61 -25.85 21.79 30.83
CA SER A 61 -25.87 21.80 32.27
C SER A 61 -26.65 22.99 32.79
N THR A 62 -27.85 22.68 33.24
CA THR A 62 -28.61 23.57 34.17
C THR A 62 -27.83 23.85 35.47
N THR A 63 -27.83 25.12 35.76
CA THR A 63 -27.38 25.78 36.98
C THR A 63 -27.53 25.01 38.31
N LEU A 64 -26.53 25.01 39.16
CA LEU A 64 -26.52 25.62 40.52
C LEU A 64 -25.20 25.32 41.25
N ASP A 65 -24.70 26.39 41.83
CA ASP A 65 -23.94 26.55 43.09
C ASP A 65 -22.40 26.49 43.06
N ASN A 66 -21.89 27.62 43.51
CA ASN A 66 -20.48 27.91 43.77
C ASN A 66 -19.88 26.99 44.83
N GLN A 67 -19.00 26.07 44.44
CA GLN A 67 -17.83 25.72 45.23
C GLN A 67 -16.64 25.46 44.31
N ASN A 68 -15.66 26.31 44.45
CA ASN A 68 -14.40 26.33 43.73
C ASN A 68 -13.56 25.11 44.13
N ILE A 69 -13.82 23.94 43.55
CA ILE A 69 -12.94 22.79 43.62
C ILE A 69 -12.22 22.70 42.25
N ASN A 70 -11.08 23.36 42.20
CA ASN A 70 -10.16 23.31 41.08
C ASN A 70 -9.46 21.94 41.05
N THR A 71 -10.22 20.88 40.80
CA THR A 71 -9.67 19.56 40.52
C THR A 71 -9.23 19.57 39.06
N LYS A 72 -8.00 20.06 38.82
CA LYS A 72 -7.28 19.80 37.57
C LYS A 72 -7.19 18.28 37.41
N LYS A 73 -8.09 17.72 36.59
CA LYS A 73 -8.06 16.31 36.25
C LYS A 73 -6.71 16.07 35.57
N GLU A 74 -5.81 15.41 36.28
CA GLU A 74 -4.48 15.06 35.76
C GLU A 74 -4.70 14.15 34.55
N GLN A 75 -4.51 14.67 33.35
CA GLN A 75 -4.61 13.91 32.11
C GLN A 75 -3.41 12.97 32.09
N LYS A 76 -3.64 11.70 32.39
CA LYS A 76 -2.61 10.67 32.37
C LYS A 76 -2.30 10.35 30.90
N ASP A 77 -1.07 10.58 30.49
CA ASP A 77 -0.61 10.17 29.16
C ASP A 77 -0.68 8.65 29.02
N ILE A 78 -1.24 8.20 27.89
CA ILE A 78 -1.27 6.79 27.51
C ILE A 78 -0.18 6.58 26.46
N THR A 79 0.74 5.66 26.75
CA THR A 79 1.79 5.26 25.80
C THR A 79 1.57 3.83 25.38
N PHE A 80 1.87 3.53 24.11
CA PHE A 80 1.84 2.16 23.56
C PHE A 80 3.01 1.97 22.59
N ASN A 81 3.42 0.72 22.39
CA ASN A 81 4.45 0.32 21.44
C ASN A 81 3.80 -0.23 20.17
N MET A 82 4.16 0.30 19.02
CA MET A 82 3.70 -0.20 17.73
C MET A 82 4.87 -0.83 16.97
N SER A 83 4.69 -2.04 16.46
CA SER A 83 5.58 -2.66 15.48
C SER A 83 4.97 -2.57 14.09
N VAL A 84 5.73 -2.06 13.13
CA VAL A 84 5.29 -1.98 11.72
C VAL A 84 6.31 -2.74 10.89
N ILE A 85 5.82 -3.71 10.10
CA ILE A 85 6.62 -4.42 9.09
C ILE A 85 6.16 -3.99 7.69
N GLY A 86 7.05 -4.12 6.72
CA GLY A 86 6.78 -3.74 5.33
C GLY A 86 5.93 -4.77 4.58
N ASP A 87 6.23 -4.89 3.28
CA ASP A 87 5.44 -5.70 2.35
C ASP A 87 5.63 -7.20 2.60
N ILE A 88 4.50 -7.87 2.72
CA ILE A 88 4.42 -9.33 2.87
C ILE A 88 3.99 -9.89 1.52
N MET A 89 4.96 -10.30 0.73
CA MET A 89 4.78 -10.97 -0.56
C MET A 89 5.19 -12.43 -0.45
N CYS A 90 4.67 -13.28 -1.34
CA CYS A 90 5.07 -14.68 -1.42
C CYS A 90 5.45 -15.05 -2.86
N HIS A 91 6.75 -15.16 -3.12
CA HIS A 91 7.24 -15.63 -4.40
C HIS A 91 7.18 -17.17 -4.51
N ASN A 92 7.28 -17.68 -5.75
CA ASN A 92 7.16 -19.11 -6.05
C ASN A 92 8.12 -20.00 -5.23
N THR A 93 9.36 -19.56 -5.02
CA THR A 93 10.32 -20.29 -4.20
C THR A 93 9.86 -20.41 -2.75
N GLN A 94 9.22 -19.38 -2.21
CA GLN A 94 8.75 -19.36 -0.83
C GLN A 94 7.59 -20.35 -0.61
N TYR A 95 6.56 -20.34 -1.49
CA TYR A 95 5.47 -21.30 -1.32
C TYR A 95 5.87 -22.73 -1.72
N THR A 96 6.85 -22.90 -2.62
CA THR A 96 7.40 -24.21 -2.93
C THR A 96 8.16 -24.79 -1.72
N ASP A 97 8.93 -23.96 -1.03
CA ASP A 97 9.69 -24.35 0.16
C ASP A 97 8.77 -24.62 1.37
N ALA A 98 7.67 -23.85 1.48
CA ALA A 98 6.66 -24.04 2.51
C ALA A 98 5.79 -25.31 2.30
N TYR A 99 5.83 -25.93 1.13
CA TYR A 99 4.96 -27.06 0.78
C TYR A 99 5.43 -28.38 1.40
N ASN A 100 4.52 -29.05 2.10
CA ASN A 100 4.72 -30.39 2.60
C ASN A 100 3.94 -31.40 1.75
N SER A 101 4.64 -32.18 0.94
CA SER A 101 4.05 -33.18 0.03
C SER A 101 3.38 -34.36 0.74
N ASN A 102 3.75 -34.67 2.00
CA ASN A 102 3.14 -35.76 2.75
C ASN A 102 1.74 -35.41 3.28
N THR A 103 1.46 -34.14 3.49
CA THR A 103 0.21 -33.65 4.06
C THR A 103 -0.60 -32.77 3.10
N ASP A 104 -0.05 -32.45 1.92
CA ASP A 104 -0.61 -31.51 0.93
C ASP A 104 -0.95 -30.13 1.56
N THR A 105 -0.07 -29.65 2.46
CA THR A 105 -0.24 -28.38 3.19
C THR A 105 0.95 -27.46 3.00
N TYR A 106 0.76 -26.18 3.36
CA TYR A 106 1.82 -25.19 3.36
C TYR A 106 2.02 -24.65 4.78
N ASP A 107 3.27 -24.42 5.19
CA ASP A 107 3.62 -23.82 6.46
C ASP A 107 4.74 -22.79 6.27
N PHE A 108 4.42 -21.52 6.53
CA PHE A 108 5.34 -20.39 6.44
C PHE A 108 5.92 -19.97 7.79
N SER A 109 5.62 -20.68 8.86
CA SER A 109 6.03 -20.30 10.23
C SER A 109 7.53 -20.13 10.38
N TYR A 110 8.32 -20.91 9.65
CA TYR A 110 9.78 -20.85 9.67
C TYR A 110 10.35 -19.52 9.19
N VAL A 111 9.65 -18.82 8.26
CA VAL A 111 10.06 -17.51 7.73
C VAL A 111 10.09 -16.46 8.84
N PHE A 112 9.19 -16.58 9.81
CA PHE A 112 8.95 -15.56 10.84
C PHE A 112 9.60 -15.86 12.19
N LYS A 113 10.27 -17.03 12.34
CA LYS A 113 10.77 -17.52 13.63
C LYS A 113 11.65 -16.51 14.37
N ASP A 114 12.50 -15.79 13.65
CA ASP A 114 13.51 -14.90 14.25
C ASP A 114 12.93 -13.55 14.68
N ILE A 115 11.79 -13.14 14.11
CA ILE A 115 11.12 -11.89 14.43
C ILE A 115 9.90 -12.05 15.34
N LYS A 116 9.37 -13.27 15.48
CA LYS A 116 8.12 -13.57 16.20
C LYS A 116 8.13 -13.02 17.63
N ALA A 117 9.21 -13.26 18.36
CA ALA A 117 9.33 -12.78 19.74
C ALA A 117 9.24 -11.27 19.85
N LYS A 118 9.87 -10.54 18.89
CA LYS A 118 9.85 -9.08 18.85
C LYS A 118 8.48 -8.52 18.46
N ILE A 119 7.83 -9.11 17.47
CA ILE A 119 6.48 -8.70 17.05
C ILE A 119 5.50 -8.82 18.23
N LYS A 120 5.57 -9.93 18.98
CA LYS A 120 4.70 -10.20 20.14
C LYS A 120 4.94 -9.28 21.35
N THR A 121 5.98 -8.45 21.36
CA THR A 121 6.19 -7.45 22.43
C THR A 121 5.50 -6.12 22.13
N ALA A 122 4.95 -5.93 20.94
CA ALA A 122 4.20 -4.73 20.60
C ALA A 122 2.78 -4.80 21.18
N ASP A 123 2.23 -3.63 21.51
CA ASP A 123 0.81 -3.49 21.86
C ASP A 123 -0.06 -3.55 20.61
N ILE A 124 0.48 -3.13 19.45
CA ILE A 124 -0.14 -3.23 18.12
C ILE A 124 0.94 -3.57 17.10
N ALA A 125 0.71 -4.60 16.31
CA ALA A 125 1.58 -5.01 15.20
C ALA A 125 0.86 -4.91 13.86
N VAL A 126 1.48 -4.21 12.90
CA VAL A 126 0.89 -3.88 11.59
C VAL A 126 1.80 -4.37 10.46
N GLY A 127 1.23 -4.96 9.40
CA GLY A 127 1.94 -5.33 8.18
C GLY A 127 1.18 -4.93 6.92
N ASN A 128 1.88 -4.81 5.78
CA ASN A 128 1.26 -4.65 4.48
C ASN A 128 1.16 -6.02 3.78
N LEU A 129 -0.07 -6.52 3.60
CA LEU A 129 -0.30 -7.76 2.86
C LEU A 129 -0.30 -7.44 1.36
N GLU A 130 0.82 -7.68 0.70
CA GLU A 130 1.02 -7.37 -0.72
C GLU A 130 0.90 -8.64 -1.60
N THR A 131 -0.06 -9.48 -1.27
CA THR A 131 -0.47 -10.65 -2.04
C THR A 131 -1.97 -10.87 -1.92
N THR A 132 -2.54 -11.76 -2.75
CA THR A 132 -3.95 -12.13 -2.68
C THR A 132 -4.12 -13.59 -2.28
N PHE A 133 -5.32 -13.96 -1.80
CA PHE A 133 -5.72 -15.31 -1.43
C PHE A 133 -6.95 -15.74 -2.26
N ALA A 134 -6.72 -16.13 -3.52
CA ALA A 134 -7.79 -16.53 -4.43
C ALA A 134 -8.06 -18.05 -4.43
N GLY A 135 -7.33 -18.80 -3.65
CA GLY A 135 -7.50 -20.22 -3.48
C GLY A 135 -6.70 -21.12 -4.42
N LYS A 136 -6.54 -22.38 -4.01
CA LYS A 136 -5.82 -23.43 -4.76
C LYS A 136 -6.45 -23.64 -6.16
N SER A 137 -7.77 -23.49 -6.31
CA SER A 137 -8.49 -23.68 -7.58
C SER A 137 -8.13 -22.68 -8.67
N VAL A 138 -7.64 -21.48 -8.30
CA VAL A 138 -7.16 -20.44 -9.21
C VAL A 138 -5.71 -20.71 -9.63
N GLY A 139 -5.00 -21.53 -8.87
CA GLY A 139 -3.58 -21.82 -9.01
C GLY A 139 -2.73 -20.78 -8.30
N TYR A 140 -1.82 -21.24 -7.45
CA TYR A 140 -0.86 -20.37 -6.77
C TYR A 140 0.13 -19.77 -7.78
N SER A 141 0.49 -18.52 -7.56
CA SER A 141 1.35 -17.76 -8.48
C SER A 141 2.11 -16.66 -7.76
N SER A 142 3.25 -16.28 -8.34
CA SER A 142 4.08 -15.16 -7.88
C SER A 142 4.02 -13.99 -8.85
N TYR A 143 5.02 -13.10 -8.79
CA TYR A 143 5.12 -11.97 -9.72
C TYR A 143 4.87 -12.41 -11.19
N PRO A 144 4.11 -11.64 -11.99
CA PRO A 144 3.59 -10.28 -11.70
C PRO A 144 2.20 -10.25 -11.03
N THR A 145 1.53 -11.38 -10.83
CA THR A 145 0.20 -11.45 -10.20
C THR A 145 0.17 -12.54 -9.14
N PHE A 146 0.12 -12.13 -7.88
CA PHE A 146 0.23 -13.03 -6.73
C PHE A 146 -1.07 -13.76 -6.43
N ASN A 147 -0.93 -15.04 -6.07
CA ASN A 147 -1.95 -15.84 -5.40
C ASN A 147 -1.24 -16.80 -4.47
N THR A 148 -1.31 -16.55 -3.18
CA THR A 148 -0.56 -17.27 -2.15
C THR A 148 -1.43 -18.30 -1.46
N PRO A 149 -0.88 -19.45 -0.98
CA PRO A 149 -1.60 -20.34 -0.11
C PRO A 149 -2.15 -19.64 1.14
N GLU A 150 -3.42 -19.87 1.46
CA GLU A 150 -4.16 -19.20 2.53
C GLU A 150 -3.56 -19.45 3.93
N SER A 151 -2.83 -20.54 4.10
CA SER A 151 -2.10 -20.82 5.34
C SER A 151 -1.10 -19.74 5.74
N LEU A 152 -0.66 -18.88 4.78
CA LEU A 152 0.13 -17.69 5.12
C LEU A 152 -0.64 -16.77 6.06
N ALA A 153 -1.95 -16.57 5.86
CA ALA A 153 -2.77 -15.75 6.75
C ALA A 153 -2.79 -16.29 8.19
N ASP A 154 -2.90 -17.63 8.35
CA ASP A 154 -2.83 -18.27 9.67
C ASP A 154 -1.45 -18.07 10.31
N ASN A 155 -0.38 -18.20 9.54
CA ASN A 155 0.97 -17.99 10.05
C ASN A 155 1.24 -16.51 10.42
N LEU A 156 0.65 -15.53 9.71
CA LEU A 156 0.74 -14.11 10.07
C LEU A 156 -0.02 -13.80 11.36
N LYS A 157 -1.19 -14.43 11.56
CA LYS A 157 -1.93 -14.34 12.81
C LYS A 157 -1.12 -14.94 13.97
N ASP A 158 -0.50 -16.10 13.77
CA ASP A 158 0.37 -16.75 14.76
C ASP A 158 1.66 -15.97 15.05
N LEU A 159 2.14 -15.21 14.07
CA LEU A 159 3.24 -14.25 14.24
C LEU A 159 2.87 -13.17 15.25
N GLY A 160 1.60 -12.78 15.31
CA GLY A 160 1.07 -11.77 16.21
C GLY A 160 0.79 -10.43 15.53
N LEU A 161 0.50 -10.45 14.22
CA LEU A 161 0.01 -9.24 13.54
C LEU A 161 -1.46 -9.01 13.87
N ASP A 162 -1.78 -7.80 14.30
CA ASP A 162 -3.13 -7.36 14.65
C ASP A 162 -3.85 -6.74 13.46
N VAL A 163 -3.09 -6.08 12.58
CA VAL A 163 -3.63 -5.34 11.43
C VAL A 163 -2.82 -5.68 10.18
N LEU A 164 -3.53 -6.00 9.10
CA LEU A 164 -2.97 -6.12 7.76
C LEU A 164 -3.59 -5.06 6.85
N THR A 165 -2.76 -4.19 6.28
CA THR A 165 -3.20 -3.28 5.21
C THR A 165 -3.20 -4.03 3.88
N THR A 166 -4.22 -3.78 3.05
CA THR A 166 -4.38 -4.43 1.75
C THR A 166 -4.46 -3.43 0.59
N ALA A 167 -4.34 -2.13 0.87
CA ALA A 167 -4.41 -1.06 -0.12
C ALA A 167 -3.05 -0.87 -0.82
N ASN A 168 -2.72 -1.74 -1.77
CA ASN A 168 -1.49 -1.72 -2.56
C ASN A 168 -1.76 -2.09 -4.03
N ASN A 169 -0.72 -2.08 -4.87
CA ASN A 169 -0.82 -2.38 -6.31
C ASN A 169 -1.17 -3.84 -6.63
N HIS A 170 -1.06 -4.77 -5.67
CA HIS A 170 -1.39 -6.19 -5.83
C HIS A 170 -2.77 -6.58 -5.30
N SER A 171 -3.54 -5.64 -4.74
CA SER A 171 -4.86 -5.90 -4.16
C SER A 171 -5.85 -6.57 -5.11
N LEU A 172 -5.70 -6.33 -6.43
CA LEU A 172 -6.61 -6.83 -7.46
C LEU A 172 -5.99 -7.89 -8.38
N ASP A 173 -4.86 -8.49 -8.03
CA ASP A 173 -4.13 -9.45 -8.87
C ASP A 173 -4.99 -10.63 -9.36
N LYS A 174 -5.96 -11.05 -8.59
CA LYS A 174 -6.91 -12.13 -8.92
C LYS A 174 -8.37 -11.65 -8.96
N GLY A 175 -8.55 -10.34 -9.13
CA GLY A 175 -9.88 -9.72 -9.16
C GLY A 175 -10.67 -10.01 -7.88
N TYR A 176 -11.99 -10.10 -8.00
CA TYR A 176 -12.87 -10.36 -6.84
C TYR A 176 -12.62 -11.66 -6.07
N LYS A 177 -11.87 -12.60 -6.65
CA LYS A 177 -11.53 -13.85 -5.95
C LYS A 177 -10.34 -13.69 -5.01
N GLY A 178 -9.52 -12.65 -5.22
CA GLY A 178 -8.32 -12.41 -4.42
C GLY A 178 -8.53 -11.37 -3.31
N ILE A 179 -9.66 -10.71 -3.29
CA ILE A 179 -10.08 -9.76 -2.26
C ILE A 179 -10.84 -10.54 -1.16
#